data_ef1755c309d24c15212c49bac168dc3f
#
_entry.id   ef1755c309d24c15212c49bac168dc3f
#
_cell.length_a   1.000
_cell.length_b   1.000
_cell.length_c   1.000
_cell.angle_alpha   90.00
_cell.angle_beta   90.00
_cell.angle_gamma   90.00
#
_symmetry.space_group_name_H-M   'P 1'
#
loop_
_entity.id
_entity.type
_entity.pdbx_description
1 polymer ?
#
loop_
_entity_poly.entity_id
_entity_poly.type
_entity_poly.pdbx_seq_one_letter_code
_entity_poly.pdbx_strand_id
1 'polypeptide(L)'
;MKTKKTIFSYKLTCSLLAFFLFFCSFSFVGCGRSKEPVSKSDFYFNTVITITLYGEENASYIDDCFKLASHYENLFSNTIADSDISKINNAGGTPVTVDDDTIELLQKGIYYGDLSLGQFDITIGKLSSLWDFPNNSGTVPSESDIEATLSTIDYHAIVIDGNEVSLSNPNAMIDLGGIAKGYIADKMKDYLNEKDITSGMINLGGNVLTLGDKPDGSNYNIGIQKPFSDDGTAIASVEVSDETVVSSGVYERYFYVGDNFYHHILNPKTGYPYDLSLIHI
;
A
#
# COMPACT_ATOMS: atom_id res chain seq x y z
N MET A 1 -80.67 17.01 13.11
CA MET A 1 -79.42 17.71 12.78
C MET A 1 -78.17 17.13 13.44
N LYS A 2 -78.25 16.17 14.37
CA LYS A 2 -77.07 15.56 15.05
C LYS A 2 -76.36 14.43 14.26
N THR A 3 -77.03 13.69 13.40
CA THR A 3 -76.48 12.54 12.66
C THR A 3 -75.51 12.86 11.53
N LYS A 4 -75.64 14.03 10.86
CA LYS A 4 -74.75 14.41 9.77
C LYS A 4 -73.34 14.86 10.24
N LYS A 5 -73.22 15.45 11.45
CA LYS A 5 -71.91 15.87 12.02
C LYS A 5 -71.06 14.65 12.44
N THR A 6 -71.69 13.58 12.92
CA THR A 6 -70.98 12.38 13.37
C THR A 6 -70.38 11.61 12.21
N ILE A 7 -71.14 11.49 11.09
CA ILE A 7 -70.67 10.79 9.88
C ILE A 7 -69.52 11.56 9.17
N PHE A 8 -69.56 12.90 9.20
CA PHE A 8 -68.48 13.69 8.64
C PHE A 8 -67.19 13.58 9.44
N SER A 9 -67.29 13.55 10.77
CA SER A 9 -66.16 13.34 11.67
C SER A 9 -65.49 11.98 11.47
N TYR A 10 -66.30 10.89 11.32
CA TYR A 10 -65.78 9.55 11.08
C TYR A 10 -65.05 9.41 9.75
N LYS A 11 -65.59 10.02 8.66
CA LYS A 11 -64.94 10.01 7.35
C LYS A 11 -63.61 10.75 7.35
N LEU A 12 -63.53 11.88 8.10
CA LEU A 12 -62.31 12.66 8.21
C LEU A 12 -61.24 11.90 9.01
N THR A 13 -61.64 11.25 10.11
CA THR A 13 -60.70 10.43 10.92
C THR A 13 -60.22 9.19 10.18
N CYS A 14 -61.07 8.50 9.43
CA CYS A 14 -60.66 7.36 8.57
C CYS A 14 -59.74 7.80 7.45
N SER A 15 -59.97 8.97 6.84
CA SER A 15 -59.11 9.49 5.76
C SER A 15 -57.74 9.93 6.32
N LEU A 16 -57.67 10.53 7.50
CA LEU A 16 -56.40 10.86 8.19
C LEU A 16 -55.64 9.62 8.64
N LEU A 17 -56.32 8.59 9.12
CA LEU A 17 -55.68 7.32 9.47
C LEU A 17 -55.14 6.57 8.24
N ALA A 18 -55.89 6.56 7.13
CA ALA A 18 -55.42 5.98 5.87
C ALA A 18 -54.21 6.74 5.29
N PHE A 19 -54.20 8.08 5.39
CA PHE A 19 -53.05 8.92 4.98
C PHE A 19 -51.84 8.68 5.84
N PHE A 20 -52.00 8.52 7.16
CA PHE A 20 -50.93 8.22 8.10
C PHE A 20 -50.34 6.82 7.88
N LEU A 21 -51.19 5.81 7.62
CA LEU A 21 -50.76 4.45 7.28
C LEU A 21 -50.03 4.41 5.91
N PHE A 22 -50.47 5.21 4.95
CA PHE A 22 -49.79 5.32 3.65
C PHE A 22 -48.44 6.00 3.77
N PHE A 23 -48.32 7.01 4.64
CA PHE A 23 -47.02 7.69 4.91
C PHE A 23 -46.06 6.82 5.71
N CYS A 24 -46.54 6.01 6.66
CA CYS A 24 -45.74 5.05 7.41
C CYS A 24 -45.23 3.88 6.53
N SER A 25 -45.94 3.52 5.46
CA SER A 25 -45.44 2.47 4.55
C SER A 25 -44.31 2.92 3.63
N PHE A 26 -44.11 4.21 3.45
CA PHE A 26 -42.93 4.75 2.73
C PHE A 26 -41.67 4.87 3.57
N SER A 27 -41.79 4.76 4.90
CA SER A 27 -40.64 4.88 5.81
C SER A 27 -39.85 3.57 5.98
N PHE A 28 -40.27 2.47 5.37
CA PHE A 28 -39.62 1.15 5.48
C PHE A 28 -38.81 0.74 4.22
N VAL A 29 -38.66 1.65 3.24
CA VAL A 29 -37.78 1.38 2.08
C VAL A 29 -36.44 2.07 2.29
N GLY A 30 -35.73 1.67 3.32
CA GLY A 30 -34.44 2.22 3.70
C GLY A 30 -33.55 1.26 4.47
N CYS A 31 -33.80 -0.05 4.41
CA CYS A 31 -32.75 -1.01 4.72
C CYS A 31 -31.87 -1.12 3.48
N GLY A 32 -30.88 -0.26 3.35
CA GLY A 32 -29.78 -0.49 2.43
C GLY A 32 -29.24 -1.89 2.72
N ARG A 33 -29.40 -2.82 1.77
CA ARG A 33 -28.78 -4.13 1.83
C ARG A 33 -27.29 -3.83 1.97
N SER A 34 -26.68 -4.21 3.10
CA SER A 34 -25.23 -4.08 3.25
C SER A 34 -24.62 -4.80 2.05
N LYS A 35 -23.85 -4.08 1.27
CA LYS A 35 -23.19 -4.69 0.12
C LYS A 35 -22.20 -5.71 0.67
N GLU A 36 -22.28 -6.95 0.21
CA GLU A 36 -21.33 -7.99 0.61
C GLU A 36 -19.94 -7.68 0.04
N PRO A 37 -18.86 -7.97 0.76
CA PRO A 37 -17.51 -7.77 0.27
C PRO A 37 -17.16 -8.81 -0.81
N VAL A 38 -16.50 -8.34 -1.86
CA VAL A 38 -15.87 -9.17 -2.88
C VAL A 38 -14.37 -8.99 -2.77
N SER A 39 -13.64 -10.08 -2.62
CA SER A 39 -12.18 -10.06 -2.50
C SER A 39 -11.56 -10.92 -3.59
N LYS A 40 -10.46 -10.41 -4.18
CA LYS A 40 -9.56 -11.19 -5.04
C LYS A 40 -8.12 -10.99 -4.59
N SER A 41 -7.30 -11.99 -4.86
CA SER A 41 -5.86 -11.94 -4.60
C SER A 41 -5.09 -12.33 -5.84
N ASP A 42 -3.91 -11.68 -6.02
CA ASP A 42 -2.95 -11.99 -7.07
C ASP A 42 -1.53 -11.74 -6.54
N PHE A 43 -0.50 -12.04 -7.34
CA PHE A 43 0.89 -11.97 -6.92
C PHE A 43 1.67 -10.96 -7.76
N TYR A 44 2.13 -9.86 -7.11
CA TYR A 44 2.96 -8.81 -7.69
C TYR A 44 4.01 -8.34 -6.67
N PHE A 45 5.10 -7.78 -7.08
CA PHE A 45 6.15 -7.21 -6.22
C PHE A 45 6.69 -8.20 -5.19
N ASN A 46 6.79 -9.49 -5.56
CA ASN A 46 7.18 -10.60 -4.68
C ASN A 46 6.31 -10.71 -3.41
N THR A 47 5.03 -10.38 -3.52
CA THR A 47 4.07 -10.51 -2.41
C THR A 47 2.65 -10.78 -2.92
N VAL A 48 1.80 -11.29 -2.02
CA VAL A 48 0.37 -11.40 -2.30
C VAL A 48 -0.30 -10.05 -2.13
N ILE A 49 -1.04 -9.64 -3.14
CA ILE A 49 -1.91 -8.47 -3.12
C ILE A 49 -3.35 -8.95 -2.96
N THR A 50 -4.07 -8.39 -2.00
CA THR A 50 -5.50 -8.67 -1.81
C THR A 50 -6.28 -7.37 -1.86
N ILE A 51 -7.30 -7.31 -2.71
CA ILE A 51 -8.19 -6.16 -2.83
C ILE A 51 -9.60 -6.61 -2.51
N THR A 52 -10.25 -5.88 -1.60
CA THR A 52 -11.61 -6.12 -1.15
C THR A 52 -12.44 -4.88 -1.44
N LEU A 53 -13.51 -5.03 -2.22
CA LEU A 53 -14.49 -3.98 -2.48
C LEU A 53 -15.89 -4.46 -2.04
N TYR A 54 -16.81 -3.55 -1.77
CA TYR A 54 -18.17 -3.89 -1.40
C TYR A 54 -19.12 -3.78 -2.60
N GLY A 55 -19.91 -4.84 -2.80
CA GLY A 55 -20.84 -4.99 -3.93
C GLY A 55 -20.25 -5.80 -5.07
N GLU A 56 -20.98 -6.84 -5.49
CA GLU A 56 -20.53 -7.78 -6.54
C GLU A 56 -20.32 -7.07 -7.89
N GLU A 57 -21.06 -5.99 -8.13
CA GLU A 57 -20.93 -5.13 -9.30
C GLU A 57 -19.54 -4.48 -9.41
N ASN A 58 -18.80 -4.35 -8.30
CA ASN A 58 -17.49 -3.73 -8.24
C ASN A 58 -16.33 -4.71 -8.48
N ALA A 59 -16.63 -6.01 -8.66
CA ALA A 59 -15.60 -7.04 -8.83
C ALA A 59 -14.66 -6.82 -10.04
N SER A 60 -15.14 -6.15 -11.10
CA SER A 60 -14.32 -5.83 -12.28
C SER A 60 -13.28 -4.75 -12.00
N TYR A 61 -13.52 -3.83 -11.09
CA TYR A 61 -12.55 -2.79 -10.71
C TYR A 61 -11.36 -3.38 -9.93
N ILE A 62 -11.54 -4.53 -9.27
CA ILE A 62 -10.42 -5.27 -8.67
C ILE A 62 -9.46 -5.76 -9.78
N ASP A 63 -10.01 -6.26 -10.88
CA ASP A 63 -9.20 -6.72 -12.02
C ASP A 63 -8.43 -5.55 -12.68
N ASP A 64 -9.03 -4.36 -12.69
CA ASP A 64 -8.36 -3.14 -13.17
C ASP A 64 -7.25 -2.69 -12.22
N CYS A 65 -7.44 -2.80 -10.90
CA CYS A 65 -6.37 -2.57 -9.93
C CYS A 65 -5.20 -3.55 -10.11
N PHE A 66 -5.46 -4.83 -10.45
CA PHE A 66 -4.36 -5.76 -10.77
C PHE A 66 -3.63 -5.40 -12.07
N LYS A 67 -4.33 -4.81 -13.06
CA LYS A 67 -3.65 -4.25 -14.25
C LYS A 67 -2.75 -3.07 -13.87
N LEU A 68 -3.20 -2.20 -12.95
CA LEU A 68 -2.36 -1.13 -12.40
C LEU A 68 -1.14 -1.70 -11.66
N ALA A 69 -1.31 -2.75 -10.83
CA ALA A 69 -0.21 -3.44 -10.18
C ALA A 69 0.82 -3.95 -11.19
N SER A 70 0.35 -4.63 -12.24
CA SER A 70 1.22 -5.12 -13.33
C SER A 70 1.93 -3.99 -14.07
N HIS A 71 1.23 -2.89 -14.35
CA HIS A 71 1.82 -1.71 -14.99
C HIS A 71 2.97 -1.15 -14.15
N TYR A 72 2.72 -0.89 -12.85
CA TYR A 72 3.74 -0.33 -11.96
C TYR A 72 4.88 -1.31 -11.67
N GLU A 73 4.62 -2.62 -11.64
CA GLU A 73 5.70 -3.60 -11.53
C GLU A 73 6.64 -3.51 -12.73
N ASN A 74 6.10 -3.33 -13.94
CA ASN A 74 6.89 -3.13 -15.15
C ASN A 74 7.64 -1.79 -15.20
N LEU A 75 7.24 -0.79 -14.42
CA LEU A 75 7.99 0.46 -14.28
C LEU A 75 9.07 0.37 -13.18
N PHE A 76 8.72 -0.16 -12.01
CA PHE A 76 9.47 0.03 -10.77
C PHE A 76 10.34 -1.15 -10.35
N SER A 77 10.19 -2.31 -10.99
CA SER A 77 10.98 -3.50 -10.65
C SER A 77 12.46 -3.29 -10.96
N ASN A 78 13.33 -3.71 -10.04
CA ASN A 78 14.78 -3.81 -10.29
C ASN A 78 15.20 -5.17 -10.84
N THR A 79 14.25 -6.10 -11.08
CA THR A 79 14.49 -7.45 -11.60
C THR A 79 13.90 -7.71 -12.98
N ILE A 80 12.89 -6.93 -13.40
CA ILE A 80 12.35 -6.97 -14.77
C ILE A 80 13.27 -6.16 -15.68
N ALA A 81 13.90 -6.81 -16.66
CA ALA A 81 14.95 -6.20 -17.47
C ALA A 81 14.51 -4.92 -18.23
N ASP A 82 13.26 -4.89 -18.69
CA ASP A 82 12.70 -3.79 -19.48
C ASP A 82 11.99 -2.73 -18.62
N SER A 83 12.03 -2.83 -17.29
CA SER A 83 11.49 -1.79 -16.41
C SER A 83 12.32 -0.51 -16.48
N ASP A 84 11.71 0.62 -16.13
CA ASP A 84 12.42 1.91 -16.11
C ASP A 84 13.58 1.88 -15.10
N ILE A 85 13.35 1.35 -13.91
CA ILE A 85 14.38 1.24 -12.87
C ILE A 85 15.54 0.35 -13.32
N SER A 86 15.26 -0.80 -13.94
CA SER A 86 16.32 -1.66 -14.46
C SER A 86 17.11 -1.00 -15.60
N LYS A 87 16.45 -0.26 -16.49
CA LYS A 87 17.12 0.52 -17.54
C LYS A 87 18.05 1.58 -16.95
N ILE A 88 17.58 2.37 -15.96
CA ILE A 88 18.41 3.37 -15.27
C ILE A 88 19.62 2.70 -14.62
N ASN A 89 19.39 1.63 -13.85
CA ASN A 89 20.43 0.90 -13.13
C ASN A 89 21.51 0.31 -14.05
N ASN A 90 21.14 -0.06 -15.27
CA ASN A 90 22.04 -0.67 -16.26
C ASN A 90 22.64 0.34 -17.25
N ALA A 91 22.22 1.60 -17.23
CA ALA A 91 22.64 2.63 -18.19
C ALA A 91 24.08 3.17 -17.95
N GLY A 92 24.71 2.82 -16.83
CA GLY A 92 26.09 3.27 -16.51
C GLY A 92 26.21 4.78 -16.43
N GLY A 93 25.19 5.50 -15.98
CA GLY A 93 25.13 6.95 -15.88
C GLY A 93 24.65 7.66 -17.16
N THR A 94 24.34 6.94 -18.22
CA THR A 94 23.69 7.53 -19.41
C THR A 94 22.24 7.85 -19.13
N PRO A 95 21.70 9.03 -19.57
CA PRO A 95 20.29 9.35 -19.42
C PRO A 95 19.37 8.32 -20.10
N VAL A 96 18.27 7.99 -19.42
CA VAL A 96 17.23 7.06 -19.86
C VAL A 96 15.89 7.79 -19.81
N THR A 97 15.15 7.76 -20.90
CA THR A 97 13.75 8.25 -20.93
C THR A 97 12.86 7.27 -20.20
N VAL A 98 12.07 7.77 -19.25
CA VAL A 98 11.21 7.00 -18.37
C VAL A 98 9.79 7.57 -18.32
N ASP A 99 8.87 6.82 -17.75
CA ASP A 99 7.49 7.22 -17.54
C ASP A 99 7.36 8.35 -16.50
N ASP A 100 6.34 9.19 -16.62
CA ASP A 100 6.06 10.29 -15.69
C ASP A 100 5.82 9.77 -14.26
N ASP A 101 5.18 8.61 -14.09
CA ASP A 101 4.98 7.99 -12.77
C ASP A 101 6.31 7.53 -12.15
N THR A 102 7.28 7.13 -12.97
CA THR A 102 8.65 6.84 -12.50
C THR A 102 9.33 8.10 -11.99
N ILE A 103 9.21 9.23 -12.72
CA ILE A 103 9.72 10.52 -12.27
C ILE A 103 9.10 10.94 -10.93
N GLU A 104 7.77 10.85 -10.82
CA GLU A 104 7.07 11.22 -9.59
C GLU A 104 7.57 10.40 -8.39
N LEU A 105 7.70 9.09 -8.57
CA LEU A 105 8.14 8.21 -7.47
C LEU A 105 9.61 8.45 -7.09
N LEU A 106 10.50 8.70 -8.06
CA LEU A 106 11.89 9.07 -7.79
C LEU A 106 11.98 10.38 -7.03
N GLN A 107 11.20 11.40 -7.41
CA GLN A 107 11.14 12.68 -6.68
C GLN A 107 10.65 12.50 -5.25
N LYS A 108 9.65 11.64 -5.02
CA LYS A 108 9.20 11.27 -3.66
C LYS A 108 10.33 10.57 -2.89
N GLY A 109 11.07 9.68 -3.55
CA GLY A 109 12.21 9.00 -2.93
C GLY A 109 13.31 9.97 -2.48
N ILE A 110 13.66 10.96 -3.32
CA ILE A 110 14.59 12.03 -2.99
C ILE A 110 14.05 12.86 -1.82
N TYR A 111 12.79 13.27 -1.88
CA TYR A 111 12.14 14.04 -0.80
C TYR A 111 12.21 13.32 0.55
N TYR A 112 11.92 12.01 0.61
CA TYR A 112 12.02 11.24 1.84
C TYR A 112 13.48 10.99 2.26
N GLY A 113 14.42 10.94 1.32
CA GLY A 113 15.85 10.96 1.58
C GLY A 113 16.24 12.21 2.36
N ASP A 114 15.85 13.40 1.88
CA ASP A 114 16.08 14.69 2.55
C ASP A 114 15.40 14.74 3.92
N LEU A 115 14.12 14.40 3.99
CA LEU A 115 13.33 14.44 5.22
C LEU A 115 13.90 13.53 6.32
N SER A 116 14.44 12.37 5.94
CA SER A 116 15.05 11.40 6.87
C SER A 116 16.52 11.68 7.17
N LEU A 117 17.11 12.73 6.59
CA LEU A 117 18.54 13.01 6.68
C LEU A 117 19.40 11.83 6.20
N GLY A 118 18.96 11.18 5.11
CA GLY A 118 19.60 10.03 4.50
C GLY A 118 19.49 8.73 5.29
N GLN A 119 18.51 8.60 6.20
CA GLN A 119 18.20 7.32 6.83
C GLN A 119 17.32 6.44 5.91
N PHE A 120 16.60 7.06 5.00
CA PHE A 120 15.92 6.42 3.88
C PHE A 120 16.64 6.85 2.60
N ASP A 121 17.09 5.88 1.81
CA ASP A 121 17.83 6.14 0.57
C ASP A 121 17.43 5.10 -0.48
N ILE A 122 16.86 5.58 -1.58
CA ILE A 122 16.40 4.71 -2.68
C ILE A 122 17.54 4.23 -3.58
N THR A 123 18.79 4.70 -3.39
CA THR A 123 19.96 4.16 -4.09
C THR A 123 20.63 3.00 -3.35
N ILE A 124 19.95 2.44 -2.36
CA ILE A 124 20.43 1.32 -1.52
C ILE A 124 20.52 -0.02 -2.26
N GLY A 125 20.13 -0.07 -3.55
CA GLY A 125 19.92 -1.31 -4.30
C GLY A 125 21.10 -2.28 -4.31
N LYS A 126 22.34 -1.79 -4.40
CA LYS A 126 23.54 -2.65 -4.31
C LYS A 126 23.70 -3.29 -2.95
N LEU A 127 23.44 -2.55 -1.89
CA LEU A 127 23.51 -3.07 -0.54
C LEU A 127 22.39 -4.11 -0.31
N SER A 128 21.16 -3.83 -0.76
CA SER A 128 20.06 -4.79 -0.70
C SER A 128 20.41 -6.09 -1.45
N SER A 129 21.01 -5.96 -2.64
CA SER A 129 21.43 -7.10 -3.45
C SER A 129 22.61 -7.87 -2.81
N LEU A 130 23.52 -7.18 -2.14
CA LEU A 130 24.66 -7.81 -1.43
C LEU A 130 24.19 -8.69 -0.27
N TRP A 131 23.23 -8.20 0.52
CA TRP A 131 22.62 -8.95 1.62
C TRP A 131 21.67 -10.05 1.13
N ASP A 132 20.97 -9.82 0.04
CA ASP A 132 20.04 -10.75 -0.63
C ASP A 132 19.12 -11.53 0.32
N PHE A 133 18.48 -10.82 1.26
CA PHE A 133 17.62 -11.45 2.27
C PHE A 133 16.55 -12.41 1.71
N PRO A 134 16.00 -12.23 0.50
CA PRO A 134 15.05 -13.19 -0.07
C PRO A 134 15.64 -14.58 -0.33
N ASN A 135 16.94 -14.66 -0.70
CA ASN A 135 17.60 -15.90 -1.11
C ASN A 135 18.76 -16.29 -0.17
N ASN A 136 19.10 -15.44 0.81
CA ASN A 136 20.25 -15.63 1.68
C ASN A 136 20.02 -16.77 2.65
N SER A 137 20.92 -17.75 2.63
CA SER A 137 20.92 -18.91 3.52
C SER A 137 21.68 -18.68 4.84
N GLY A 138 21.89 -17.45 5.26
CA GLY A 138 22.57 -17.09 6.51
C GLY A 138 24.05 -16.74 6.31
N THR A 139 24.39 -16.06 5.21
CA THR A 139 25.73 -15.55 4.96
C THR A 139 25.79 -14.04 5.20
N VAL A 140 26.64 -13.61 6.12
CA VAL A 140 26.92 -12.16 6.31
C VAL A 140 27.95 -11.74 5.27
N PRO A 141 27.71 -10.67 4.50
CA PRO A 141 28.70 -10.12 3.57
C PRO A 141 29.98 -9.72 4.27
N SER A 142 31.12 -9.74 3.56
CA SER A 142 32.38 -9.27 4.12
C SER A 142 32.34 -7.75 4.40
N GLU A 143 33.07 -7.31 5.42
CA GLU A 143 33.17 -5.88 5.74
C GLU A 143 33.65 -5.05 4.54
N SER A 144 34.62 -5.56 3.76
CA SER A 144 35.13 -4.91 2.56
C SER A 144 34.08 -4.78 1.46
N ASP A 145 33.17 -5.76 1.30
CA ASP A 145 32.10 -5.68 0.32
C ASP A 145 31.02 -4.69 0.77
N ILE A 146 30.71 -4.66 2.06
CA ILE A 146 29.80 -3.66 2.64
C ILE A 146 30.36 -2.25 2.45
N GLU A 147 31.61 -1.99 2.83
CA GLU A 147 32.26 -0.69 2.63
C GLU A 147 32.28 -0.25 1.16
N ALA A 148 32.54 -1.17 0.24
CA ALA A 148 32.52 -0.87 -1.19
C ALA A 148 31.13 -0.42 -1.65
N THR A 149 30.06 -1.03 -1.14
CA THR A 149 28.66 -0.66 -1.51
C THR A 149 28.23 0.67 -0.89
N LEU A 150 28.71 1.02 0.32
CA LEU A 150 28.38 2.30 0.96
C LEU A 150 28.71 3.52 0.10
N SER A 151 29.82 3.45 -0.64
CA SER A 151 30.25 4.53 -1.55
C SER A 151 29.29 4.76 -2.74
N THR A 152 28.32 3.86 -2.97
CA THR A 152 27.35 3.92 -4.06
C THR A 152 25.98 4.42 -3.60
N ILE A 153 25.78 4.65 -2.30
CA ILE A 153 24.52 5.07 -1.70
C ILE A 153 24.53 6.59 -1.52
N ASP A 154 23.79 7.28 -2.36
CA ASP A 154 23.56 8.73 -2.32
C ASP A 154 22.38 9.05 -3.23
N TYR A 155 21.19 9.30 -2.66
CA TYR A 155 20.00 9.64 -3.44
C TYR A 155 20.15 10.96 -4.22
N HIS A 156 21.09 11.84 -3.88
CA HIS A 156 21.42 13.03 -4.68
C HIS A 156 22.17 12.68 -5.98
N ALA A 157 22.65 11.43 -6.12
CA ALA A 157 23.21 10.98 -7.38
C ALA A 157 22.14 10.78 -8.49
N ILE A 158 20.86 10.79 -8.15
CA ILE A 158 19.76 10.72 -9.12
C ILE A 158 19.59 12.09 -9.75
N VAL A 159 19.82 12.18 -11.07
CA VAL A 159 19.66 13.40 -11.87
C VAL A 159 18.44 13.24 -12.75
N ILE A 160 17.49 14.17 -12.63
CA ILE A 160 16.23 14.20 -13.40
C ILE A 160 16.25 15.45 -14.27
N ASP A 161 16.12 15.29 -15.59
CA ASP A 161 16.02 16.37 -16.55
C ASP A 161 14.81 16.11 -17.49
N GLY A 162 13.68 16.78 -17.21
CA GLY A 162 12.42 16.47 -17.86
C GLY A 162 11.98 15.03 -17.58
N ASN A 163 11.90 14.20 -18.61
CA ASN A 163 11.58 12.77 -18.51
C ASN A 163 12.81 11.86 -18.68
N GLU A 164 14.00 12.41 -18.62
CA GLU A 164 15.25 11.65 -18.64
C GLU A 164 15.84 11.55 -17.23
N VAL A 165 16.27 10.34 -16.86
CA VAL A 165 16.91 10.04 -15.57
C VAL A 165 18.28 9.43 -15.80
N SER A 166 19.26 9.90 -15.03
CA SER A 166 20.60 9.32 -15.00
C SER A 166 21.13 9.24 -13.56
N LEU A 167 22.15 8.43 -13.37
CA LEU A 167 22.88 8.34 -12.11
C LEU A 167 24.25 9.00 -12.27
N SER A 168 24.52 10.11 -11.56
CA SER A 168 25.82 10.79 -11.57
C SER A 168 26.95 9.89 -11.03
N ASN A 169 26.60 8.96 -10.13
CA ASN A 169 27.46 7.83 -9.77
C ASN A 169 27.01 6.60 -10.58
N PRO A 170 27.77 6.17 -11.63
CA PRO A 170 27.38 5.03 -12.48
C PRO A 170 27.37 3.68 -11.73
N ASN A 171 27.86 3.66 -10.51
CA ASN A 171 27.84 2.49 -9.63
C ASN A 171 26.65 2.51 -8.65
N ALA A 172 25.86 3.56 -8.56
CA ALA A 172 24.65 3.58 -7.75
C ALA A 172 23.60 2.60 -8.36
N MET A 173 22.69 2.15 -7.54
CA MET A 173 21.58 1.26 -7.95
C MET A 173 20.31 1.61 -7.19
N ILE A 174 19.27 1.96 -7.93
CA ILE A 174 17.96 2.31 -7.37
C ILE A 174 17.23 1.02 -6.97
N ASP A 175 16.61 1.06 -5.79
CA ASP A 175 15.65 0.09 -5.27
C ASP A 175 14.47 0.83 -4.64
N LEU A 176 13.29 0.67 -5.21
CA LEU A 176 12.05 1.33 -4.78
C LEU A 176 11.22 0.48 -3.81
N GLY A 177 11.71 -0.66 -3.36
CA GLY A 177 10.97 -1.61 -2.50
C GLY A 177 10.44 -1.00 -1.21
N GLY A 178 11.10 0.05 -0.69
CA GLY A 178 10.68 0.76 0.52
C GLY A 178 9.58 1.81 0.31
N ILE A 179 9.24 2.19 -0.94
CA ILE A 179 8.28 3.27 -1.22
C ILE A 179 7.21 2.87 -2.25
N ALA A 180 7.51 1.98 -3.19
CA ALA A 180 6.64 1.68 -4.33
C ALA A 180 5.25 1.17 -3.91
N LYS A 181 5.16 0.32 -2.88
CA LYS A 181 3.87 -0.24 -2.45
C LYS A 181 2.89 0.83 -1.96
N GLY A 182 3.38 1.82 -1.20
CA GLY A 182 2.56 2.95 -0.77
C GLY A 182 2.05 3.77 -1.95
N TYR A 183 2.95 4.11 -2.87
CA TYR A 183 2.61 4.84 -4.09
C TYR A 183 1.55 4.12 -4.93
N ILE A 184 1.72 2.82 -5.14
CA ILE A 184 0.78 2.00 -5.92
C ILE A 184 -0.59 1.91 -5.24
N ALA A 185 -0.61 1.77 -3.90
CA ALA A 185 -1.85 1.79 -3.14
C ALA A 185 -2.61 3.11 -3.32
N ASP A 186 -1.90 4.26 -3.31
CA ASP A 186 -2.48 5.58 -3.56
C ASP A 186 -3.06 5.67 -4.98
N LYS A 187 -2.32 5.24 -6.01
CA LYS A 187 -2.81 5.23 -7.41
C LYS A 187 -4.03 4.33 -7.61
N MET A 188 -4.08 3.18 -6.93
CA MET A 188 -5.27 2.32 -6.94
C MET A 188 -6.44 2.99 -6.23
N LYS A 189 -6.22 3.67 -5.11
CA LYS A 189 -7.23 4.44 -4.40
C LYS A 189 -7.79 5.56 -5.29
N ASP A 190 -6.92 6.32 -5.95
CA ASP A 190 -7.31 7.38 -6.88
C ASP A 190 -8.19 6.83 -8.01
N TYR A 191 -7.77 5.72 -8.65
CA TYR A 191 -8.57 5.03 -9.66
C TYR A 191 -9.95 4.61 -9.14
N LEU A 192 -10.01 4.01 -7.95
CA LEU A 192 -11.28 3.56 -7.36
C LEU A 192 -12.19 4.75 -7.00
N ASN A 193 -11.62 5.85 -6.49
CA ASN A 193 -12.37 7.08 -6.22
C ASN A 193 -12.96 7.69 -7.50
N GLU A 194 -12.26 7.65 -8.64
CA GLU A 194 -12.80 8.07 -9.95
C GLU A 194 -13.98 7.20 -10.42
N LYS A 195 -14.15 6.01 -9.85
CA LYS A 195 -15.28 5.08 -10.10
C LYS A 195 -16.36 5.16 -9.02
N ASP A 196 -16.31 6.20 -8.16
CA ASP A 196 -17.24 6.39 -7.03
C ASP A 196 -17.21 5.22 -6.02
N ILE A 197 -16.09 4.47 -5.94
CA ILE A 197 -15.88 3.41 -4.96
C ILE A 197 -15.29 4.04 -3.70
N THR A 198 -16.09 4.11 -2.65
CA THR A 198 -15.74 4.78 -1.39
C THR A 198 -15.62 3.84 -0.19
N SER A 199 -15.75 2.54 -0.42
CA SER A 199 -15.63 1.51 0.62
C SER A 199 -14.84 0.33 0.10
N GLY A 200 -13.73 0.00 0.76
CA GLY A 200 -12.86 -1.10 0.36
C GLY A 200 -11.57 -1.15 1.13
N MET A 201 -10.75 -2.13 0.79
CA MET A 201 -9.43 -2.32 1.37
C MET A 201 -8.46 -2.82 0.31
N ILE A 202 -7.28 -2.22 0.25
CA ILE A 202 -6.16 -2.62 -0.58
C ILE A 202 -5.05 -3.09 0.35
N ASN A 203 -4.64 -4.35 0.25
CA ASN A 203 -3.54 -4.92 1.02
C ASN A 203 -2.42 -5.35 0.08
N LEU A 204 -1.30 -4.65 0.11
CA LEU A 204 -0.11 -4.92 -0.70
C LEU A 204 0.98 -5.55 0.19
N GLY A 205 0.80 -6.83 0.54
CA GLY A 205 1.76 -7.56 1.36
C GLY A 205 1.98 -6.94 2.74
N GLY A 206 0.90 -6.62 3.45
CA GLY A 206 0.94 -5.99 4.78
C GLY A 206 0.93 -4.46 4.77
N ASN A 207 1.06 -3.81 3.62
CA ASN A 207 0.72 -2.40 3.46
C ASN A 207 -0.79 -2.32 3.20
N VAL A 208 -1.58 -1.97 4.21
CA VAL A 208 -3.04 -1.96 4.16
C VAL A 208 -3.54 -0.54 4.07
N LEU A 209 -4.25 -0.23 2.98
CA LEU A 209 -4.95 1.04 2.77
C LEU A 209 -6.46 0.79 2.79
N THR A 210 -7.20 1.60 3.53
CA THR A 210 -8.67 1.57 3.58
C THR A 210 -9.26 2.72 2.75
N LEU A 211 -10.38 2.44 2.07
CA LEU A 211 -11.18 3.45 1.37
C LEU A 211 -12.41 3.76 2.24
N GLY A 212 -12.47 4.97 2.78
CA GLY A 212 -13.55 5.43 3.64
C GLY A 212 -13.91 4.47 4.76
N ASP A 213 -15.19 4.44 5.10
CA ASP A 213 -15.80 3.52 6.06
C ASP A 213 -16.36 2.28 5.35
N LYS A 214 -16.70 1.24 6.11
CA LYS A 214 -17.53 0.14 5.62
C LYS A 214 -18.93 0.64 5.24
N PRO A 215 -19.69 -0.09 4.40
CA PRO A 215 -21.03 0.33 3.98
C PRO A 215 -22.05 0.51 5.10
N ASP A 216 -21.80 -0.05 6.28
CA ASP A 216 -22.63 0.13 7.49
C ASP A 216 -22.21 1.34 8.34
N GLY A 217 -21.20 2.10 7.89
CA GLY A 217 -20.66 3.27 8.59
C GLY A 217 -19.68 2.93 9.70
N SER A 218 -19.28 1.68 9.86
CA SER A 218 -18.25 1.29 10.84
C SER A 218 -16.85 1.37 10.26
N ASN A 219 -15.86 1.61 11.13
CA ASN A 219 -14.43 1.60 10.77
C ASN A 219 -13.94 0.20 10.41
N TYR A 220 -12.81 0.15 9.70
CA TYR A 220 -12.05 -1.08 9.53
C TYR A 220 -11.25 -1.37 10.80
N ASN A 221 -11.13 -2.64 11.14
CA ASN A 221 -10.31 -3.11 12.26
C ASN A 221 -9.14 -3.90 11.68
N ILE A 222 -7.95 -3.29 11.66
CA ILE A 222 -6.74 -3.86 11.05
C ILE A 222 -5.89 -4.50 12.15
N GLY A 223 -5.67 -5.81 12.01
CA GLY A 223 -4.83 -6.58 12.93
C GLY A 223 -3.35 -6.28 12.72
N ILE A 224 -2.63 -6.07 13.83
CA ILE A 224 -1.16 -5.97 13.84
C ILE A 224 -0.62 -7.36 14.15
N GLN A 225 0.13 -7.94 13.21
CA GLN A 225 0.68 -9.28 13.34
C GLN A 225 1.64 -9.38 14.52
N LYS A 226 1.55 -10.49 15.26
CA LYS A 226 2.51 -10.79 16.30
C LYS A 226 3.86 -11.12 15.66
N PRO A 227 4.95 -10.43 16.04
CA PRO A 227 6.29 -10.72 15.53
C PRO A 227 6.67 -12.19 15.71
N PHE A 228 7.33 -12.77 14.71
CA PHE A 228 7.80 -14.17 14.70
C PHE A 228 6.69 -15.22 14.89
N SER A 229 5.46 -14.91 14.49
CA SER A 229 4.32 -15.81 14.54
C SER A 229 3.93 -16.24 13.13
N ASP A 230 4.00 -17.56 12.87
CA ASP A 230 3.68 -18.15 11.57
C ASP A 230 2.16 -18.38 11.37
N ASP A 231 1.37 -18.19 12.43
CA ASP A 231 -0.06 -18.51 12.46
C ASP A 231 -0.98 -17.31 12.13
N GLY A 232 -0.40 -16.14 11.82
CA GLY A 232 -1.17 -14.92 11.54
C GLY A 232 -1.88 -14.34 12.77
N THR A 233 -1.50 -14.73 13.98
CA THR A 233 -2.06 -14.18 15.23
C THR A 233 -1.79 -12.68 15.32
N ALA A 234 -2.84 -11.89 15.56
CA ALA A 234 -2.69 -10.47 15.86
C ALA A 234 -2.45 -10.24 17.37
N ILE A 235 -1.50 -9.34 17.70
CA ILE A 235 -1.26 -8.94 19.10
C ILE A 235 -2.05 -7.68 19.48
N ALA A 236 -2.48 -6.91 18.49
CA ALA A 236 -3.23 -5.69 18.63
C ALA A 236 -4.09 -5.47 17.37
N SER A 237 -5.00 -4.52 17.42
CA SER A 237 -5.72 -4.03 16.27
C SER A 237 -5.90 -2.52 16.34
N VAL A 238 -6.01 -1.89 15.16
CA VAL A 238 -6.22 -0.45 15.00
C VAL A 238 -7.52 -0.25 14.23
N GLU A 239 -8.40 0.60 14.73
CA GLU A 239 -9.58 1.04 14.00
C GLU A 239 -9.22 2.23 13.12
N VAL A 240 -9.50 2.12 11.83
CA VAL A 240 -9.13 3.12 10.82
C VAL A 240 -10.25 3.30 9.79
N SER A 241 -10.30 4.50 9.23
CA SER A 241 -11.18 4.87 8.12
C SER A 241 -10.43 5.81 7.20
N ASP A 242 -10.38 5.48 5.92
CA ASP A 242 -9.68 6.24 4.88
C ASP A 242 -8.18 6.48 5.15
N GLU A 243 -7.55 5.55 5.86
CA GLU A 243 -6.17 5.63 6.32
C GLU A 243 -5.36 4.39 5.89
N THR A 244 -4.04 4.50 6.03
CA THR A 244 -3.11 3.42 5.75
C THR A 244 -2.47 2.91 7.05
N VAL A 245 -2.41 1.59 7.19
CA VAL A 245 -1.68 0.91 8.27
C VAL A 245 -0.54 0.11 7.65
N VAL A 246 0.69 0.48 8.00
CA VAL A 246 1.91 -0.19 7.50
C VAL A 246 2.78 -0.59 8.68
N SER A 247 3.29 -1.80 8.65
CA SER A 247 4.25 -2.31 9.64
C SER A 247 5.51 -2.79 8.93
N SER A 248 6.66 -2.22 9.30
CA SER A 248 7.96 -2.67 8.81
C SER A 248 8.53 -3.71 9.79
N GLY A 249 8.17 -4.97 9.55
CA GLY A 249 8.53 -6.07 10.45
C GLY A 249 9.92 -6.63 10.18
N VAL A 250 10.82 -6.57 11.15
CA VAL A 250 12.16 -7.20 11.07
C VAL A 250 12.08 -8.74 10.91
N TYR A 251 10.94 -9.31 11.24
CA TYR A 251 10.64 -10.75 11.18
C TYR A 251 10.16 -11.22 9.80
N GLU A 252 9.97 -10.35 8.83
CA GLU A 252 9.50 -10.72 7.49
C GLU A 252 10.60 -11.39 6.66
N ARG A 253 11.83 -10.86 6.74
CA ARG A 253 12.99 -11.38 6.02
C ARG A 253 14.22 -11.25 6.90
N TYR A 254 14.69 -12.36 7.45
CA TYR A 254 15.78 -12.39 8.39
C TYR A 254 16.49 -13.75 8.38
N PHE A 255 17.67 -13.79 9.00
CA PHE A 255 18.38 -15.03 9.33
C PHE A 255 19.23 -14.84 10.59
N TYR A 256 19.71 -15.96 11.14
CA TYR A 256 20.63 -15.98 12.26
C TYR A 256 21.98 -16.54 11.84
N VAL A 257 23.07 -15.96 12.38
CA VAL A 257 24.43 -16.51 12.33
C VAL A 257 24.95 -16.61 13.77
N GLY A 258 24.98 -17.81 14.31
CA GLY A 258 25.16 -17.99 15.76
C GLY A 258 24.01 -17.31 16.51
N ASP A 259 24.34 -16.45 17.47
CA ASP A 259 23.37 -15.68 18.26
C ASP A 259 23.01 -14.33 17.63
N ASN A 260 23.63 -13.96 16.49
CA ASN A 260 23.40 -12.67 15.84
C ASN A 260 22.19 -12.75 14.91
N PHE A 261 21.30 -11.77 15.03
CA PHE A 261 20.09 -11.59 14.23
C PHE A 261 20.33 -10.56 13.14
N TYR A 262 20.04 -10.92 11.89
CA TYR A 262 20.15 -10.04 10.73
C TYR A 262 18.82 -9.98 9.99
N HIS A 263 18.39 -8.78 9.57
CA HIS A 263 17.12 -8.55 8.90
C HIS A 263 17.24 -7.51 7.78
N HIS A 264 16.26 -7.47 6.90
CA HIS A 264 16.28 -6.71 5.65
C HIS A 264 16.16 -5.18 5.79
N ILE A 265 15.91 -4.64 6.97
CA ILE A 265 15.84 -3.19 7.18
C ILE A 265 17.28 -2.70 7.42
N LEU A 266 17.90 -2.25 6.33
CA LEU A 266 19.31 -1.89 6.30
C LEU A 266 19.53 -0.40 6.61
N ASN A 267 20.61 -0.12 7.33
CA ASN A 267 21.08 1.24 7.58
C ASN A 267 22.00 1.68 6.43
N PRO A 268 21.62 2.68 5.62
CA PRO A 268 22.42 3.13 4.48
C PRO A 268 23.77 3.76 4.88
N LYS A 269 23.95 4.11 6.15
CA LYS A 269 25.20 4.71 6.65
C LYS A 269 26.21 3.68 7.17
N THR A 270 25.74 2.57 7.68
CA THR A 270 26.61 1.52 8.25
C THR A 270 26.70 0.29 7.37
N GLY A 271 25.71 0.08 6.48
CA GLY A 271 25.60 -1.08 5.63
C GLY A 271 25.10 -2.36 6.33
N TYR A 272 24.80 -2.27 7.62
CA TYR A 272 24.26 -3.37 8.40
C TYR A 272 22.76 -3.18 8.69
N PRO A 273 22.03 -4.23 9.09
CA PRO A 273 20.69 -4.07 9.63
C PRO A 273 20.65 -3.04 10.76
N TYR A 274 19.55 -2.27 10.84
CA TYR A 274 19.34 -1.40 11.98
C TYR A 274 19.23 -2.19 13.28
N ASP A 275 19.80 -1.70 14.35
CA ASP A 275 19.52 -2.19 15.71
C ASP A 275 18.19 -1.57 16.18
N LEU A 276 17.08 -2.17 15.72
CA LEU A 276 15.74 -1.69 16.02
C LEU A 276 15.19 -2.44 17.24
N SER A 277 14.96 -1.70 18.31
CA SER A 277 14.16 -2.17 19.45
C SER A 277 12.70 -1.77 19.25
N LEU A 278 11.76 -2.66 19.58
CA LEU A 278 10.32 -2.35 19.64
C LEU A 278 9.99 -1.16 20.56
N ILE A 279 10.91 -0.77 21.43
CA ILE A 279 10.80 0.39 22.32
C ILE A 279 11.00 1.71 21.55
N HIS A 280 11.59 1.68 20.35
CA HIS A 280 11.88 2.86 19.53
C HIS A 280 10.85 3.08 18.40
N ILE A 281 9.85 2.27 18.34
CA ILE A 281 8.67 2.45 17.48
C ILE A 281 7.59 3.16 18.29
#